data_4ae39ec31e1a1b2dedd4d8dfdaac8bba
#
_entry.id   4ae39ec31e1a1b2dedd4d8dfdaac8bba
#
_cell.length_a   1.000
_cell.length_b   1.000
_cell.length_c   1.000
_cell.angle_alpha   90.00
_cell.angle_beta   90.00
_cell.angle_gamma   90.00
#
_symmetry.space_group_name_H-M   'P 1'
#
loop_
_entity.id
_entity.type
_entity.pdbx_description
1 polymer ?
#
loop_
_entity_poly.entity_id
_entity_poly.type
_entity_poly.pdbx_seq_one_letter_code
_entity_poly.pdbx_strand_id
1 'polypeptide(L)'
;MWYQADVFAGALRNTVSRLSSTGKDIVLFIDWPELNFNPRSCLLRPVALFSHVRTLCGVPRSEVDARNRAYRGVIFKMRQEFSGLKVFDPFPYLCDATACYAMRDGRLLYRDDNHLSAAGSAYLGEKFLAEQPLLGP
;
A
#
# COMPACT_ATOMS: atom_id res chain seq x y z
N MET A 1 13.74 14.63 -11.90
CA MET A 1 13.35 13.47 -11.07
C MET A 1 13.89 13.53 -9.65
N TRP A 2 15.17 13.79 -9.44
CA TRP A 2 15.78 13.91 -8.09
C TRP A 2 15.17 15.05 -7.27
N TYR A 3 14.88 16.19 -7.89
CA TYR A 3 14.29 17.35 -7.25
C TYR A 3 12.94 17.07 -6.57
N GLN A 4 12.09 16.23 -7.17
CA GLN A 4 10.78 15.88 -6.57
C GLN A 4 10.93 14.99 -5.32
N ALA A 5 11.89 14.07 -5.32
CA ALA A 5 12.16 13.22 -4.16
C ALA A 5 12.68 14.03 -2.97
N ASP A 6 13.53 15.00 -3.21
CA ASP A 6 14.09 15.87 -2.15
C ASP A 6 13.02 16.82 -1.57
N VAL A 7 12.15 17.38 -2.42
CA VAL A 7 11.02 18.21 -2.00
C VAL A 7 10.05 17.39 -1.17
N PHE A 8 9.71 16.18 -1.61
CA PHE A 8 8.84 15.27 -0.87
C PHE A 8 9.46 14.91 0.50
N ALA A 9 10.74 14.53 0.52
CA ALA A 9 11.44 14.17 1.75
C ALA A 9 11.49 15.34 2.74
N GLY A 10 11.76 16.55 2.26
CA GLY A 10 11.77 17.76 3.07
C GLY A 10 10.39 18.09 3.65
N ALA A 11 9.36 18.04 2.83
CA ALA A 11 7.97 18.29 3.25
C ALA A 11 7.49 17.26 4.27
N LEU A 12 7.75 15.97 4.02
CA LEU A 12 7.41 14.90 4.96
C LEU A 12 8.13 15.06 6.29
N ARG A 13 9.43 15.37 6.29
CA ARG A 13 10.22 15.61 7.50
C ARG A 13 9.61 16.74 8.32
N ASN A 14 9.29 17.87 7.70
CA ASN A 14 8.67 19.00 8.37
C ASN A 14 7.32 18.62 8.99
N THR A 15 6.50 17.87 8.28
CA THR A 15 5.21 17.39 8.77
C THR A 15 5.36 16.46 9.97
N VAL A 16 6.22 15.45 9.86
CA VAL A 16 6.47 14.51 10.95
C VAL A 16 7.06 15.22 12.17
N SER A 17 8.02 16.15 11.98
CA SER A 17 8.61 16.93 13.06
C SER A 17 7.57 17.75 13.82
N ARG A 18 6.67 18.43 13.09
CA ARG A 18 5.57 19.20 13.69
C ARG A 18 4.60 18.34 14.47
N LEU A 19 4.21 17.19 13.89
CA LEU A 19 3.31 16.27 14.57
C LEU A 19 3.97 15.65 15.81
N SER A 20 5.25 15.29 15.73
CA SER A 20 6.00 14.73 16.86
C SER A 20 6.07 15.69 18.04
N SER A 21 6.12 17.01 17.78
CA SER A 21 6.13 18.01 18.85
C SER A 21 4.81 18.11 19.63
N THR A 22 3.74 17.52 19.13
CA THR A 22 2.43 17.48 19.82
C THR A 22 2.35 16.43 20.93
N GLY A 23 3.33 15.54 21.04
CA GLY A 23 3.32 14.41 21.99
C GLY A 23 2.34 13.30 21.65
N LYS A 24 1.73 13.32 20.46
CA LYS A 24 0.80 12.27 20.01
C LYS A 24 1.54 11.14 19.30
N ASP A 25 0.97 9.94 19.39
CA ASP A 25 1.42 8.81 18.57
C ASP A 25 1.14 9.09 17.09
N ILE A 26 2.16 8.88 16.27
CA ILE A 26 2.07 9.08 14.84
C ILE A 26 2.25 7.74 14.14
N VAL A 27 1.30 7.40 13.29
CA VAL A 27 1.40 6.25 12.39
C VAL A 27 1.33 6.75 10.95
N LEU A 28 2.36 6.47 10.17
CA LEU A 28 2.39 6.74 8.76
C LEU A 28 2.03 5.47 7.98
N PHE A 29 1.02 5.56 7.14
CA PHE A 29 0.66 4.48 6.24
C PHE A 29 1.43 4.61 4.94
N ILE A 30 2.12 3.55 4.54
CA ILE A 30 2.63 3.43 3.17
C ILE A 30 1.45 3.12 2.27
N ASP A 31 1.38 3.82 1.13
CA ASP A 31 0.37 3.56 0.13
C ASP A 31 0.51 2.13 -0.44
N TRP A 32 -0.61 1.52 -0.79
CA TRP A 32 -0.63 0.18 -1.36
C TRP A 32 -0.18 0.18 -2.82
N PRO A 33 0.29 -0.97 -3.34
CA PRO A 33 0.71 -1.09 -4.72
C PRO A 33 -0.40 -0.73 -5.70
N GLU A 34 -0.13 0.18 -6.63
CA GLU A 34 -1.03 0.44 -7.76
C GLU A 34 -0.99 -0.72 -8.75
N LEU A 35 -2.15 -1.03 -9.31
CA LEU A 35 -2.28 -1.99 -10.40
C LEU A 35 -1.98 -1.30 -11.74
N ASN A 36 -1.58 -2.07 -12.74
CA ASN A 36 -1.45 -1.61 -14.12
C ASN A 36 -2.60 -2.11 -15.01
N PHE A 37 -3.71 -2.55 -14.39
CA PHE A 37 -4.87 -3.11 -15.06
C PHE A 37 -6.15 -2.89 -14.24
N ASN A 38 -7.31 -3.03 -14.87
CA ASN A 38 -8.58 -3.02 -14.17
C ASN A 38 -8.79 -4.35 -13.42
N PRO A 39 -8.93 -4.35 -12.07
CA PRO A 39 -9.04 -5.56 -11.27
C PRO A 39 -10.27 -6.41 -11.61
N ARG A 40 -11.31 -5.82 -12.19
CA ARG A 40 -12.49 -6.58 -12.66
C ARG A 40 -12.17 -7.56 -13.78
N SER A 41 -11.02 -7.40 -14.47
CA SER A 41 -10.55 -8.38 -15.45
C SER A 41 -10.13 -9.72 -14.85
N CYS A 42 -9.99 -9.78 -13.53
CA CYS A 42 -9.75 -11.02 -12.78
C CYS A 42 -11.01 -11.85 -12.53
N LEU A 43 -12.20 -11.27 -12.76
CA LEU A 43 -13.47 -11.94 -12.51
C LEU A 43 -14.03 -12.59 -13.80
N LEU A 44 -14.57 -13.79 -13.65
CA LEU A 44 -15.40 -14.41 -14.69
C LEU A 44 -16.67 -13.56 -14.89
N ARG A 45 -16.94 -13.19 -16.15
CA ARG A 45 -18.20 -12.53 -16.52
C ARG A 45 -19.16 -13.60 -17.04
N PRO A 46 -20.36 -13.77 -16.42
CA PRO A 46 -21.29 -14.83 -16.79
C PRO A 46 -21.80 -14.78 -18.24
N VAL A 47 -21.66 -13.65 -18.90
CA VAL A 47 -22.26 -13.38 -20.23
C VAL A 47 -21.23 -13.19 -21.35
N ALA A 48 -19.93 -13.28 -21.06
CA ALA A 48 -18.89 -13.01 -22.05
C ALA A 48 -18.31 -14.33 -22.58
N LEU A 49 -18.88 -14.84 -23.66
CA LEU A 49 -18.38 -16.01 -24.41
C LEU A 49 -16.92 -15.87 -24.89
N PHE A 50 -16.31 -14.68 -24.79
CA PHE A 50 -14.96 -14.36 -25.28
C PHE A 50 -14.11 -13.55 -24.29
N SER A 51 -14.46 -13.49 -23.01
CA SER A 51 -13.63 -12.77 -22.04
C SER A 51 -12.52 -13.66 -21.51
N HIS A 52 -11.30 -13.32 -21.84
CA HIS A 52 -10.14 -13.89 -21.17
C HIS A 52 -10.08 -13.38 -19.73
N VAL A 53 -10.21 -14.28 -18.77
CA VAL A 53 -9.91 -13.99 -17.37
C VAL A 53 -8.39 -13.81 -17.26
N ARG A 54 -7.95 -12.74 -16.61
CA ARG A 54 -6.55 -12.52 -16.35
C ARG A 54 -6.01 -13.65 -15.46
N THR A 55 -5.03 -14.39 -15.95
CA THR A 55 -4.46 -15.55 -15.23
C THR A 55 -3.65 -15.13 -14.01
N LEU A 56 -2.88 -14.02 -14.12
CA LEU A 56 -2.24 -13.38 -12.97
C LEU A 56 -3.07 -12.18 -12.56
N CYS A 57 -3.80 -12.29 -11.47
CA CYS A 57 -4.53 -11.18 -10.86
C CYS A 57 -3.59 -10.35 -9.96
N GLY A 58 -2.54 -9.82 -10.54
CA GLY A 58 -1.51 -9.08 -9.81
C GLY A 58 -0.52 -8.41 -10.75
N VAL A 59 0.38 -7.63 -10.16
CA VAL A 59 1.49 -6.94 -10.82
C VAL A 59 2.79 -7.62 -10.39
N PRO A 60 3.76 -7.86 -11.30
CA PRO A 60 5.05 -8.42 -10.93
C PRO A 60 5.72 -7.62 -9.80
N ARG A 61 6.24 -8.32 -8.81
CA ARG A 61 6.89 -7.70 -7.65
C ARG A 61 8.01 -6.75 -8.04
N SER A 62 8.80 -7.11 -9.02
CA SER A 62 9.90 -6.28 -9.53
C SER A 62 9.43 -4.94 -10.10
N GLU A 63 8.27 -4.91 -10.78
CA GLU A 63 7.67 -3.69 -11.32
C GLU A 63 7.19 -2.78 -10.18
N VAL A 64 6.50 -3.35 -9.21
CA VAL A 64 6.02 -2.62 -8.03
C VAL A 64 7.17 -2.04 -7.22
N ASP A 65 8.21 -2.83 -6.97
CA ASP A 65 9.39 -2.38 -6.22
C ASP A 65 10.15 -1.28 -6.97
N ALA A 66 10.29 -1.37 -8.29
CA ALA A 66 10.94 -0.34 -9.09
C ALA A 66 10.17 1.00 -9.02
N ARG A 67 8.84 0.95 -9.12
CA ARG A 67 7.96 2.13 -9.06
C ARG A 67 8.00 2.80 -7.69
N ASN A 68 8.01 2.03 -6.61
CA ASN A 68 7.86 2.54 -5.25
C ASN A 68 9.18 2.75 -4.50
N ARG A 69 10.32 2.37 -5.07
CA ARG A 69 11.63 2.39 -4.40
C ARG A 69 11.98 3.74 -3.78
N ALA A 70 11.85 4.82 -4.54
CA ALA A 70 12.22 6.15 -4.08
C ALA A 70 11.32 6.62 -2.94
N TYR A 71 10.01 6.48 -3.11
CA TYR A 71 8.99 6.84 -2.14
C TYR A 71 9.15 6.05 -0.83
N ARG A 72 9.23 4.74 -0.91
CA ARG A 72 9.40 3.88 0.27
C ARG A 72 10.72 4.14 0.99
N GLY A 73 11.79 4.40 0.23
CA GLY A 73 13.10 4.75 0.78
C GLY A 73 13.05 6.00 1.66
N VAL A 74 12.31 7.03 1.24
CA VAL A 74 12.10 8.24 2.04
C VAL A 74 11.36 7.92 3.34
N ILE A 75 10.29 7.13 3.28
CA ILE A 75 9.50 6.79 4.47
C ILE A 75 10.32 5.98 5.49
N PHE A 76 11.06 4.96 5.04
CA PHE A 76 11.89 4.18 5.94
C PHE A 76 13.03 4.99 6.55
N LYS A 77 13.55 5.98 5.83
CA LYS A 77 14.51 6.93 6.36
C LYS A 77 13.89 7.81 7.46
N MET A 78 12.66 8.29 7.27
CA MET A 78 11.91 9.03 8.31
C MET A 78 11.71 8.19 9.56
N ARG A 79 11.35 6.91 9.42
CA ARG A 79 11.21 6.00 10.56
C ARG A 79 12.51 5.85 11.36
N GLN A 80 13.67 5.87 10.71
CA GLN A 80 14.96 5.81 11.39
C GLN A 80 15.31 7.13 12.08
N GLU A 81 14.93 8.26 11.48
CA GLU A 81 15.19 9.60 11.99
C GLU A 81 14.29 9.95 13.19
N PHE A 82 13.02 9.51 13.14
CA PHE A 82 12.02 9.80 14.19
C PHE A 82 11.65 8.52 14.94
N SER A 83 12.23 8.30 16.11
CA SER A 83 12.05 7.07 16.90
C SER A 83 10.61 6.81 17.35
N GLY A 84 9.77 7.84 17.47
CA GLY A 84 8.35 7.73 17.79
C GLY A 84 7.44 7.49 16.59
N LEU A 85 7.98 7.53 15.36
CA LEU A 85 7.21 7.33 14.16
C LEU A 85 6.97 5.83 13.92
N LYS A 86 5.72 5.41 13.96
CA LYS A 86 5.29 4.08 13.52
C LYS A 86 4.98 4.11 12.03
N VAL A 87 5.25 3.03 11.32
CA VAL A 87 4.97 2.90 9.89
C VAL A 87 4.20 1.61 9.66
N PHE A 88 3.02 1.72 9.05
CA PHE A 88 2.29 0.56 8.56
C PHE A 88 2.61 0.32 7.09
N ASP A 89 3.14 -0.84 6.79
CA ASP A 89 3.49 -1.27 5.44
C ASP A 89 2.51 -2.33 4.94
N PRO A 90 1.65 -2.02 3.96
CA PRO A 90 0.68 -2.98 3.43
C PRO A 90 1.30 -4.02 2.49
N PHE A 91 2.53 -3.83 2.03
CA PHE A 91 3.16 -4.71 1.03
C PHE A 91 3.26 -6.18 1.47
N PRO A 92 3.66 -6.52 2.71
CA PRO A 92 3.71 -7.91 3.16
C PRO A 92 2.35 -8.63 3.12
N TYR A 93 1.26 -7.88 3.15
CA TYR A 93 -0.10 -8.42 3.13
C TYR A 93 -0.68 -8.55 1.73
N LEU A 94 -0.20 -7.75 0.80
CA LEU A 94 -0.69 -7.70 -0.59
C LEU A 94 0.23 -8.41 -1.57
N CYS A 95 1.51 -8.59 -1.21
CA CYS A 95 2.54 -9.10 -2.10
C CYS A 95 3.24 -10.33 -1.51
N ASP A 96 3.72 -11.19 -2.39
CA ASP A 96 4.74 -12.19 -2.09
C ASP A 96 6.07 -11.87 -2.82
N ALA A 97 6.95 -12.84 -2.96
CA ALA A 97 8.22 -12.66 -3.65
C ALA A 97 8.06 -12.44 -5.17
N THR A 98 6.96 -12.83 -5.75
CA THR A 98 6.72 -12.86 -7.21
C THR A 98 5.83 -11.74 -7.70
N ALA A 99 4.78 -11.41 -6.94
CA ALA A 99 3.77 -10.44 -7.38
C ALA A 99 3.06 -9.76 -6.20
N CYS A 100 2.40 -8.64 -6.50
CA CYS A 100 1.41 -7.99 -5.64
C CYS A 100 0.02 -8.23 -6.21
N TYR A 101 -0.89 -8.76 -5.41
CA TYR A 101 -2.15 -9.31 -5.88
C TYR A 101 -3.33 -8.36 -5.65
N ALA A 102 -4.21 -8.29 -6.65
CA ALA A 102 -5.46 -7.55 -6.56
C ALA A 102 -6.58 -8.35 -5.91
N MET A 103 -6.39 -9.66 -5.73
CA MET A 103 -7.38 -10.59 -5.18
C MET A 103 -6.74 -11.46 -4.10
N ARG A 104 -7.48 -11.74 -3.03
CA ARG A 104 -7.12 -12.71 -2.01
C ARG A 104 -8.36 -13.43 -1.50
N ASP A 105 -8.24 -14.75 -1.36
CA ASP A 105 -9.33 -15.62 -0.88
C ASP A 105 -10.65 -15.42 -1.65
N GLY A 106 -10.54 -15.28 -2.98
CA GLY A 106 -11.69 -15.07 -3.88
C GLY A 106 -12.32 -13.68 -3.82
N ARG A 107 -11.73 -12.73 -3.09
CA ARG A 107 -12.23 -11.35 -2.95
C ARG A 107 -11.33 -10.36 -3.68
N LEU A 108 -11.91 -9.48 -4.47
CA LEU A 108 -11.20 -8.33 -5.02
C LEU A 108 -10.89 -7.34 -3.90
N LEU A 109 -9.60 -7.04 -3.71
CA LEU A 109 -9.13 -6.06 -2.75
C LEU A 109 -9.12 -4.64 -3.32
N TYR A 110 -9.25 -4.49 -4.63
CA TYR A 110 -9.23 -3.21 -5.33
C TYR A 110 -10.57 -2.95 -6.02
N ARG A 111 -10.99 -1.68 -6.00
CA ARG A 111 -12.16 -1.18 -6.72
C ARG A 111 -11.80 -0.82 -8.16
N ASP A 112 -10.66 -0.23 -8.35
CA ASP A 112 -10.04 0.18 -9.61
C ASP A 112 -8.52 -0.05 -9.53
N ASP A 113 -7.72 0.58 -10.39
CA ASP A 113 -6.28 0.37 -10.47
C ASP A 113 -5.49 0.91 -9.27
N ASN A 114 -6.04 1.86 -8.53
CA ASN A 114 -5.34 2.51 -7.42
C ASN A 114 -6.17 2.69 -6.12
N HIS A 115 -7.43 2.33 -6.09
CA HIS A 115 -8.25 2.41 -4.88
C HIS A 115 -8.63 1.02 -4.36
N LEU A 116 -8.58 0.86 -3.05
CA LEU A 116 -9.09 -0.34 -2.41
C LEU A 116 -10.62 -0.44 -2.52
N SER A 117 -11.10 -1.67 -2.59
CA SER A 117 -12.50 -1.98 -2.35
C SER A 117 -12.82 -1.91 -0.85
N ALA A 118 -14.09 -1.97 -0.49
CA ALA A 118 -14.50 -2.11 0.92
C ALA A 118 -13.88 -3.38 1.56
N ALA A 119 -13.81 -4.49 0.80
CA ALA A 119 -13.17 -5.71 1.27
C ALA A 119 -11.65 -5.55 1.45
N GLY A 120 -10.99 -4.83 0.55
CA GLY A 120 -9.55 -4.52 0.66
C GLY A 120 -9.25 -3.60 1.83
N SER A 121 -10.08 -2.59 2.05
CA SER A 121 -9.94 -1.68 3.18
C SER A 121 -10.15 -2.41 4.53
N ALA A 122 -11.15 -3.27 4.62
CA ALA A 122 -11.37 -4.09 5.81
C ALA A 122 -10.20 -5.05 6.06
N TYR A 123 -9.72 -5.72 5.02
CA TYR A 123 -8.58 -6.64 5.11
C TYR A 123 -7.33 -5.95 5.64
N LEU A 124 -6.94 -4.80 5.08
CA LEU A 124 -5.76 -4.06 5.57
C LEU A 124 -6.00 -3.43 6.95
N GLY A 125 -7.23 -3.00 7.24
CA GLY A 125 -7.60 -2.49 8.55
C GLY A 125 -7.41 -3.53 9.65
N GLU A 126 -7.82 -4.78 9.42
CA GLU A 126 -7.58 -5.90 10.35
C GLU A 126 -6.09 -6.15 10.58
N LYS A 127 -5.27 -6.10 9.51
CA LYS A 127 -3.81 -6.24 9.62
C LYS A 127 -3.18 -5.11 10.41
N PHE A 128 -3.61 -3.89 10.13
CA PHE A 128 -3.16 -2.71 10.87
C PHE A 128 -3.46 -2.82 12.36
N LEU A 129 -4.69 -3.16 12.73
CA LEU A 129 -5.09 -3.32 14.14
C LEU A 129 -4.31 -4.44 14.84
N ALA A 130 -4.00 -5.51 14.12
CA ALA A 130 -3.19 -6.60 14.67
C ALA A 130 -1.73 -6.19 14.95
N GLU A 131 -1.15 -5.30 14.14
CA GLU A 131 0.20 -4.75 14.35
C GLU A 131 0.23 -3.65 15.42
N GLN A 132 -0.88 -2.95 15.64
CA GLN A 132 -0.99 -1.77 16.52
C GLN A 132 -2.00 -2.01 17.66
N PRO A 133 -1.79 -3.00 18.53
CA PRO A 133 -2.77 -3.35 19.57
C PRO A 133 -2.99 -2.24 20.62
N LEU A 134 -2.16 -1.20 20.61
CA LEU A 134 -2.24 -0.08 21.55
C LEU A 134 -3.15 1.07 21.08
N LEU A 135 -3.80 0.94 19.93
CA LEU A 135 -4.85 1.85 19.48
C LEU A 135 -6.25 1.31 19.88
N GLY A 136 -6.29 0.44 20.86
CA GLY A 136 -7.52 0.00 21.52
C GLY A 136 -8.20 1.14 22.29
N PRO A 137 -9.51 0.97 22.56
CA PRO A 137 -10.37 2.02 23.07
C PRO A 137 -9.87 2.69 24.31
#